data_6650825e39da247e83226a8894e5d545
#
_entry.id   6650825e39da247e83226a8894e5d545
#
_cell.length_a   1.000
_cell.length_b   1.000
_cell.length_c   1.000
_cell.angle_alpha   90.00
_cell.angle_beta   90.00
_cell.angle_gamma   90.00
#
_symmetry.space_group_name_H-M   'P 1'
#
loop_
_entity.id
_entity.type
_entity.pdbx_description
1 polymer ?
#
loop_
_entity_poly.entity_id
_entity_poly.type
_entity_poly.pdbx_seq_one_letter_code
_entity_poly.pdbx_strand_id
1 'polypeptide(L)'
;MTVYNLQTITSKANRRMEEGSGRWLSRALLVCLTPLMFIACSDSDDNHAKGGERALDAAGIDAPKTRLKENPTTGEKLARRQVLVRGNASEPASLDPQLVQDSVGSAIVVDLFEGLTRSGPTGDTEPAMATSWAASNKNLTWTFQLREDGRWSDGSTVTAQDFVYGWRRAVDPEVGSSYAYYIESAGVANAGEIIAGEKAPDTLGVRAVDDFTFEVTLDEPITYLPDMTVHYTMFPAPRQAIEAHGEDWTRPGKMVSNGAYTLNAWHIGEKLVAARNPRYWGDDSTIIDRVVYLPIESSSAELQRYASGELHMTSTVPVSQMARLKKERPKELVMVPSMATYMYAFNVNRPPFDDVRVRRALTYAIDRNIIVSYITRGNQMPAFTLTPPYVSGFDFRQPEYATWSQTRRDEEAREALEEAGYNEDNPLEFELLYNTDESHKALAIVVSQMWKEKLGAKVTISNLEWKTFLSEKQAGNYGIARFGWKGDYNEASTFLTLLTRDSGNNDGGWSNETYDQLLLDARSSDDPNPYYVRAEEILWQEFPVVPVYFNTTVALVSPFLKGYPEKNPRNIVYSKDMYITAD
;
A
#
# COMPACT_ATOMS: atom_id res chain seq x y z
N MET A 1 -31.61 9.04 42.33
CA MET A 1 -30.86 9.39 43.55
C MET A 1 -29.39 9.28 43.16
N THR A 2 -28.53 10.27 43.02
CA THR A 2 -28.47 11.63 43.52
C THR A 2 -27.67 12.45 42.50
N VAL A 3 -28.21 13.61 42.18
CA VAL A 3 -27.63 14.68 41.37
C VAL A 3 -26.50 15.34 42.16
N TYR A 4 -25.39 15.71 41.53
CA TYR A 4 -24.58 16.86 41.92
C TYR A 4 -24.10 17.64 40.71
N ASN A 5 -24.64 18.84 40.68
CA ASN A 5 -24.29 20.00 39.88
C ASN A 5 -23.06 20.69 40.50
N LEU A 6 -22.13 21.20 39.71
CA LEU A 6 -21.29 22.30 40.15
C LEU A 6 -20.84 23.15 38.95
N GLN A 7 -21.55 24.27 38.80
CA GLN A 7 -21.10 25.46 38.10
C GLN A 7 -20.12 26.25 38.97
N THR A 8 -19.37 27.11 38.29
CA THR A 8 -18.73 28.35 38.76
C THR A 8 -17.36 28.23 39.41
N ILE A 9 -16.35 28.74 38.69
CA ILE A 9 -15.49 29.86 39.14
C ILE A 9 -14.91 30.56 37.89
N THR A 10 -15.50 31.73 37.58
CA THR A 10 -14.92 32.79 36.76
C THR A 10 -14.30 33.85 37.66
N SER A 11 -13.29 34.50 37.10
CA SER A 11 -12.86 35.88 37.41
C SER A 11 -11.74 36.10 38.43
N LYS A 12 -10.73 36.76 37.89
CA LYS A 12 -9.88 37.89 38.35
C LYS A 12 -8.41 37.58 38.00
N ALA A 13 -7.80 38.30 37.11
CA ALA A 13 -7.30 39.63 37.31
C ALA A 13 -6.82 40.26 35.99
N ASN A 14 -7.54 41.28 35.59
CA ASN A 14 -7.03 42.40 34.78
C ASN A 14 -6.53 43.45 35.76
N ARG A 15 -5.40 44.06 35.45
CA ARG A 15 -4.92 45.41 35.73
C ARG A 15 -3.51 45.47 36.33
N ARG A 16 -2.61 45.96 35.55
CA ARG A 16 -1.98 47.26 35.76
C ARG A 16 -1.13 47.65 34.58
N MET A 17 -1.56 48.73 33.98
CA MET A 17 -0.81 49.57 33.06
C MET A 17 0.16 50.46 33.82
N GLU A 18 1.10 50.95 33.02
CA GLU A 18 1.59 52.34 32.95
C GLU A 18 2.89 52.69 33.68
N GLU A 19 3.70 53.29 32.82
CA GLU A 19 4.60 54.45 33.00
C GLU A 19 6.02 54.24 33.55
N GLY A 20 6.95 54.71 32.70
CA GLY A 20 8.34 54.93 33.09
C GLY A 20 9.21 55.37 31.93
N SER A 21 9.07 56.61 31.53
CA SER A 21 9.90 57.36 30.58
C SER A 21 11.38 57.49 31.01
N GLY A 22 12.29 57.61 30.03
CA GLY A 22 13.62 58.18 30.29
C GLY A 22 14.68 57.96 29.24
N ARG A 23 14.74 58.82 28.26
CA ARG A 23 15.89 59.38 27.51
C ARG A 23 17.31 58.97 27.96
N TRP A 24 18.23 58.74 26.99
CA TRP A 24 19.39 59.58 26.63
C TRP A 24 20.32 58.85 25.63
N LEU A 25 20.47 59.49 24.46
CA LEU A 25 21.66 59.94 23.69
C LEU A 25 22.69 58.93 23.13
N SER A 26 22.68 58.81 21.82
CA SER A 26 23.68 59.35 20.84
C SER A 26 25.04 58.66 20.68
N ARG A 27 25.36 58.46 19.39
CA ARG A 27 26.66 58.28 18.70
C ARG A 27 27.05 56.82 18.48
N ALA A 28 27.41 56.32 17.31
CA ALA A 28 28.06 56.93 16.16
C ALA A 28 27.75 56.13 14.87
N LEU A 29 27.66 56.81 13.77
CA LEU A 29 27.75 56.28 12.41
C LEU A 29 29.09 55.64 12.20
N LEU A 30 29.11 54.40 11.71
CA LEU A 30 30.24 53.87 10.91
C LEU A 30 29.64 53.19 9.66
N VAL A 31 29.76 53.91 8.55
CA VAL A 31 29.49 53.41 7.20
C VAL A 31 30.62 52.48 6.84
N CYS A 32 30.33 51.18 6.72
CA CYS A 32 31.15 50.26 5.96
C CYS A 32 30.39 49.81 4.71
N LEU A 33 30.76 50.43 3.62
CA LEU A 33 30.48 49.89 2.27
C LEU A 33 31.23 48.55 2.13
N THR A 34 30.50 47.47 2.01
CA THR A 34 31.04 46.22 1.41
C THR A 34 30.29 45.93 0.12
N PRO A 35 30.96 45.48 -0.92
CA PRO A 35 30.38 45.34 -2.24
C PRO A 35 29.39 44.18 -2.30
N LEU A 36 28.25 44.42 -2.94
CA LEU A 36 27.34 43.35 -3.40
C LEU A 36 28.14 42.43 -4.34
N MET A 37 28.60 41.32 -3.85
CA MET A 37 28.89 40.18 -4.72
C MET A 37 27.57 39.55 -5.12
N PHE A 38 27.25 39.69 -6.40
CA PHE A 38 26.33 38.82 -7.09
C PHE A 38 26.88 37.40 -6.99
N ILE A 39 26.33 36.61 -6.07
CA ILE A 39 26.51 35.16 -6.16
C ILE A 39 25.51 34.70 -7.20
N ALA A 40 26.04 34.38 -8.37
CA ALA A 40 25.31 33.67 -9.39
C ALA A 40 24.74 32.38 -8.80
N CYS A 41 23.44 32.15 -9.04
CA CYS A 41 22.86 30.82 -8.91
C CYS A 41 23.55 29.92 -9.92
N SER A 42 24.47 29.09 -9.45
CA SER A 42 24.97 27.94 -10.14
C SER A 42 24.90 26.75 -9.20
N ASP A 43 24.31 25.70 -9.74
CA ASP A 43 24.39 24.30 -9.33
C ASP A 43 23.58 23.86 -8.11
N SER A 44 22.29 23.59 -8.36
CA SER A 44 21.44 22.77 -7.47
C SER A 44 21.85 21.30 -7.47
N ASP A 45 22.57 20.82 -8.48
CA ASP A 45 22.90 19.40 -8.65
C ASP A 45 24.09 18.97 -7.76
N ASP A 46 25.07 19.85 -7.54
CA ASP A 46 26.26 19.57 -6.72
C ASP A 46 26.00 19.43 -5.21
N ASN A 47 24.85 19.90 -4.72
CA ASN A 47 24.51 19.83 -3.30
C ASN A 47 23.92 18.49 -2.85
N HIS A 48 23.25 17.74 -3.73
CA HIS A 48 22.64 16.45 -3.38
C HIS A 48 23.68 15.34 -3.16
N ALA A 49 24.70 15.24 -4.01
CA ALA A 49 25.73 14.22 -3.87
C ALA A 49 26.65 14.48 -2.65
N LYS A 50 26.98 15.74 -2.38
CA LYS A 50 27.72 16.12 -1.15
C LYS A 50 26.85 16.05 0.11
N GLY A 51 25.53 16.18 -0.05
CA GLY A 51 24.54 16.01 1.02
C GLY A 51 24.49 14.58 1.52
N GLY A 52 24.44 13.59 0.61
CA GLY A 52 24.39 12.17 0.95
C GLY A 52 25.60 11.68 1.75
N GLU A 53 26.83 12.07 1.38
CA GLU A 53 28.03 11.71 2.16
C GLU A 53 28.04 12.37 3.54
N ARG A 54 27.64 13.63 3.67
CA ARG A 54 27.52 14.33 4.95
C ARG A 54 26.43 13.74 5.85
N ALA A 55 25.31 13.28 5.27
CA ALA A 55 24.22 12.66 6.01
C ALA A 55 24.62 11.31 6.58
N LEU A 56 25.41 10.51 5.86
CA LEU A 56 25.94 9.23 6.35
C LEU A 56 26.92 9.44 7.52
N ASP A 57 27.78 10.45 7.41
CA ASP A 57 28.74 10.78 8.48
C ASP A 57 28.01 11.34 9.72
N ALA A 58 26.98 12.17 9.52
CA ALA A 58 26.15 12.71 10.60
C ALA A 58 25.29 11.63 11.30
N ALA A 59 24.86 10.61 10.56
CA ALA A 59 24.08 9.49 11.10
C ALA A 59 24.97 8.41 11.76
N GLY A 60 26.30 8.57 11.78
CA GLY A 60 27.24 7.59 12.36
C GLY A 60 27.20 6.23 11.66
N ILE A 61 26.86 6.21 10.37
CA ILE A 61 26.78 4.98 9.57
C ILE A 61 28.13 4.70 8.98
N ASP A 62 28.84 3.72 9.54
CA ASP A 62 30.06 3.19 8.95
C ASP A 62 29.71 2.45 7.65
N ALA A 63 29.92 3.12 6.53
CA ALA A 63 29.60 2.59 5.21
C ALA A 63 30.89 2.13 4.53
N PRO A 64 31.00 0.86 4.16
CA PRO A 64 32.14 0.37 3.38
C PRO A 64 32.22 1.11 2.04
N LYS A 65 33.43 1.28 1.51
CA LYS A 65 33.60 1.73 0.14
C LYS A 65 33.05 0.66 -0.78
N THR A 66 32.30 1.07 -1.81
CA THR A 66 31.78 0.12 -2.79
C THR A 66 32.90 -0.73 -3.41
N ARG A 67 32.59 -2.00 -3.61
CA ARG A 67 33.46 -2.97 -4.30
C ARG A 67 33.51 -2.76 -5.81
N LEU A 68 32.49 -2.12 -6.38
CA LEU A 68 32.35 -1.86 -7.81
C LEU A 68 32.56 -0.38 -8.11
N LYS A 69 33.20 -0.07 -9.23
CA LYS A 69 33.36 1.30 -9.72
C LYS A 69 32.28 1.70 -10.73
N GLU A 70 31.75 0.70 -11.43
CA GLU A 70 30.75 0.84 -12.48
C GLU A 70 29.70 -0.26 -12.29
N ASN A 71 28.47 0.04 -12.66
CA ASN A 71 27.39 -0.96 -12.70
C ASN A 71 27.72 -1.98 -13.82
N PRO A 72 27.82 -3.28 -13.52
CA PRO A 72 28.23 -4.29 -14.49
C PRO A 72 27.24 -4.46 -15.63
N THR A 73 25.99 -4.04 -15.46
CA THR A 73 24.93 -4.18 -16.47
C THR A 73 24.80 -2.92 -17.33
N THR A 74 24.82 -1.71 -16.71
CA THR A 74 24.58 -0.45 -17.43
C THR A 74 25.85 0.30 -17.79
N GLY A 75 27.00 -0.02 -17.16
CA GLY A 75 28.27 0.70 -17.33
C GLY A 75 28.31 2.06 -16.65
N GLU A 76 27.27 2.45 -15.90
CA GLU A 76 27.23 3.73 -15.21
C GLU A 76 28.20 3.75 -14.03
N LYS A 77 28.88 4.89 -13.83
CA LYS A 77 29.79 5.10 -12.69
C LYS A 77 28.99 5.11 -11.39
N LEU A 78 29.45 4.35 -10.42
CA LEU A 78 28.82 4.22 -9.11
C LEU A 78 29.38 5.24 -8.11
N ALA A 79 28.50 5.72 -7.22
CA ALA A 79 28.94 6.49 -6.05
C ALA A 79 29.89 5.66 -5.19
N ARG A 80 30.80 6.33 -4.48
CA ARG A 80 31.83 5.67 -3.64
C ARG A 80 31.25 4.85 -2.51
N ARG A 81 30.05 5.19 -2.05
CA ARG A 81 29.30 4.49 -0.99
C ARG A 81 27.95 4.10 -1.55
N GLN A 82 27.62 2.84 -1.50
CA GLN A 82 26.34 2.29 -1.92
C GLN A 82 25.44 2.07 -0.68
N VAL A 83 25.01 3.18 -0.07
CA VAL A 83 24.14 3.20 1.11
C VAL A 83 22.84 3.91 0.74
N LEU A 84 21.77 3.14 0.64
CA LEU A 84 20.43 3.67 0.40
C LEU A 84 19.82 4.14 1.73
N VAL A 85 19.52 5.42 1.85
CA VAL A 85 18.73 5.98 2.96
C VAL A 85 17.34 6.29 2.47
N ARG A 86 16.33 5.68 3.08
CA ARG A 86 14.92 5.83 2.65
C ARG A 86 14.00 6.11 3.83
N GLY A 87 12.97 6.89 3.59
CA GLY A 87 11.86 7.04 4.50
C GLY A 87 11.05 5.75 4.61
N ASN A 88 10.47 5.50 5.78
CA ASN A 88 9.65 4.31 6.05
C ASN A 88 8.34 4.66 6.79
N ALA A 89 7.83 5.86 6.61
CA ALA A 89 6.62 6.41 7.24
C ALA A 89 6.61 6.27 8.77
N SER A 90 6.63 5.06 9.32
CA SER A 90 6.62 4.82 10.76
C SER A 90 7.52 3.63 11.14
N GLU A 91 7.55 3.31 12.42
CA GLU A 91 8.20 2.12 12.97
C GLU A 91 7.47 0.84 12.53
N PRO A 92 8.18 -0.22 12.06
CA PRO A 92 7.53 -1.49 11.75
C PRO A 92 7.01 -2.16 13.03
N ALA A 93 5.77 -2.66 12.97
CA ALA A 93 5.19 -3.40 14.08
C ALA A 93 5.81 -4.81 14.24
N SER A 94 6.18 -5.42 13.11
CA SER A 94 6.82 -6.73 13.05
C SER A 94 7.78 -6.81 11.85
N LEU A 95 8.78 -7.68 11.95
CA LEU A 95 9.64 -8.12 10.83
C LEU A 95 9.52 -9.62 10.57
N ASP A 96 8.58 -10.29 11.22
CA ASP A 96 8.24 -11.68 10.99
C ASP A 96 7.33 -11.78 9.75
N PRO A 97 7.73 -12.44 8.65
CA PRO A 97 6.93 -12.50 7.42
C PRO A 97 5.50 -12.96 7.63
N GLN A 98 5.24 -13.88 8.55
CA GLN A 98 3.90 -14.39 8.84
C GLN A 98 3.07 -13.47 9.76
N LEU A 99 3.70 -12.45 10.40
CA LEU A 99 3.03 -11.54 11.33
C LEU A 99 2.98 -10.08 10.84
N VAL A 100 3.66 -9.74 9.76
CA VAL A 100 3.57 -8.40 9.14
C VAL A 100 2.19 -8.21 8.52
N GLN A 101 1.58 -7.05 8.80
CA GLN A 101 0.23 -6.70 8.32
C GLN A 101 0.13 -5.29 7.73
N ASP A 102 1.26 -4.61 7.54
CA ASP A 102 1.31 -3.23 7.07
C ASP A 102 2.41 -3.00 6.03
N SER A 103 2.30 -1.88 5.32
CA SER A 103 3.26 -1.50 4.28
C SER A 103 4.63 -1.10 4.83
N VAL A 104 4.72 -0.75 6.11
CA VAL A 104 5.94 -0.29 6.78
C VAL A 104 6.85 -1.48 7.07
N GLY A 105 6.31 -2.54 7.65
CA GLY A 105 7.00 -3.80 7.89
C GLY A 105 7.32 -4.53 6.59
N SER A 106 6.35 -4.61 5.66
CA SER A 106 6.54 -5.31 4.38
C SER A 106 7.65 -4.71 3.52
N ALA A 107 7.82 -3.38 3.52
CA ALA A 107 8.90 -2.71 2.78
C ALA A 107 10.31 -3.12 3.25
N ILE A 108 10.44 -3.61 4.47
CA ILE A 108 11.69 -4.12 5.04
C ILE A 108 11.80 -5.63 4.83
N VAL A 109 10.70 -6.36 5.05
CA VAL A 109 10.67 -7.83 4.97
C VAL A 109 11.01 -8.33 3.58
N VAL A 110 10.60 -7.65 2.50
CA VAL A 110 10.95 -8.01 1.11
C VAL A 110 12.43 -7.83 0.77
N ASP A 111 13.19 -7.08 1.57
CA ASP A 111 14.64 -6.98 1.45
C ASP A 111 15.37 -8.05 2.29
N LEU A 112 14.76 -8.47 3.42
CA LEU A 112 15.32 -9.47 4.33
C LEU A 112 15.00 -10.91 3.92
N PHE A 113 13.87 -11.15 3.25
CA PHE A 113 13.40 -12.47 2.84
C PHE A 113 13.01 -12.50 1.36
N GLU A 114 13.01 -13.69 0.79
CA GLU A 114 12.58 -13.94 -0.58
C GLU A 114 11.64 -15.16 -0.62
N GLY A 115 10.50 -15.00 -1.33
CA GLY A 115 9.48 -16.02 -1.51
C GLY A 115 9.75 -16.96 -2.68
N LEU A 116 8.75 -17.78 -3.04
CA LEU A 116 8.80 -18.63 -4.24
C LEU A 116 8.96 -17.78 -5.50
N THR A 117 8.17 -16.71 -5.59
CA THR A 117 8.16 -15.74 -6.68
C THR A 117 8.39 -14.33 -6.17
N ARG A 118 8.68 -13.40 -7.07
CA ARG A 118 8.84 -11.97 -6.76
C ARG A 118 8.09 -11.09 -7.76
N SER A 119 7.87 -9.85 -7.41
CA SER A 119 7.37 -8.84 -8.34
C SER A 119 8.49 -8.30 -9.20
N GLY A 120 8.36 -8.37 -10.51
CA GLY A 120 9.26 -7.70 -11.44
C GLY A 120 9.06 -6.18 -11.48
N PRO A 121 9.89 -5.46 -12.26
CA PRO A 121 9.86 -3.98 -12.35
C PRO A 121 8.54 -3.40 -12.89
N THR A 122 7.76 -4.20 -13.60
CA THR A 122 6.45 -3.85 -14.17
C THR A 122 5.27 -4.41 -13.36
N GLY A 123 5.55 -5.16 -12.27
CA GLY A 123 4.54 -5.79 -11.43
C GLY A 123 4.20 -7.23 -11.84
N ASP A 124 4.80 -7.74 -12.92
CA ASP A 124 4.64 -9.12 -13.33
C ASP A 124 5.32 -10.07 -12.35
N THR A 125 4.84 -11.31 -12.28
CA THR A 125 5.42 -12.33 -11.41
C THR A 125 6.64 -12.97 -12.06
N GLU A 126 7.76 -12.94 -11.35
CA GLU A 126 9.05 -13.47 -11.78
C GLU A 126 9.53 -14.59 -10.85
N PRO A 127 10.38 -15.53 -11.35
CA PRO A 127 11.07 -16.49 -10.52
C PRO A 127 11.91 -15.84 -9.41
N ALA A 128 11.94 -16.48 -8.22
CA ALA A 128 12.76 -16.08 -7.09
C ALA A 128 13.42 -17.31 -6.46
N MET A 129 12.98 -17.78 -5.28
CA MET A 129 13.43 -19.06 -4.74
C MET A 129 12.94 -20.25 -5.61
N ALA A 130 11.76 -20.16 -6.23
CA ALA A 130 11.37 -21.09 -7.27
C ALA A 130 11.94 -20.66 -8.62
N THR A 131 12.58 -21.59 -9.34
CA THR A 131 13.10 -21.36 -10.70
C THR A 131 12.05 -21.63 -11.77
N SER A 132 11.05 -22.46 -11.45
CA SER A 132 9.90 -22.75 -12.30
C SER A 132 8.75 -23.33 -11.47
N TRP A 133 7.55 -23.33 -12.07
CA TRP A 133 6.36 -23.93 -11.47
C TRP A 133 5.46 -24.52 -12.56
N ALA A 134 4.63 -25.47 -12.17
CA ALA A 134 3.64 -26.09 -13.04
C ALA A 134 2.38 -26.46 -12.27
N ALA A 135 1.24 -26.27 -12.91
CA ALA A 135 -0.04 -26.77 -12.43
C ALA A 135 -0.33 -28.16 -13.01
N SER A 136 -1.03 -28.98 -12.26
CA SER A 136 -1.53 -30.29 -12.66
C SER A 136 -2.90 -30.55 -12.03
N ASN A 137 -3.51 -31.68 -12.36
CA ASN A 137 -4.80 -32.06 -11.79
C ASN A 137 -5.87 -30.93 -11.93
N LYS A 138 -5.97 -30.32 -13.12
CA LYS A 138 -6.87 -29.18 -13.38
C LYS A 138 -6.66 -28.01 -12.41
N ASN A 139 -5.43 -27.59 -12.21
CA ASN A 139 -5.00 -26.51 -11.32
C ASN A 139 -5.23 -26.77 -9.80
N LEU A 140 -5.56 -28.00 -9.42
CA LEU A 140 -5.68 -28.38 -7.99
C LEU A 140 -4.34 -28.75 -7.34
N THR A 141 -3.28 -28.92 -8.13
CA THR A 141 -1.94 -29.25 -7.61
C THR A 141 -0.92 -28.37 -8.30
N TRP A 142 -0.15 -27.64 -7.52
CA TRP A 142 0.94 -26.80 -7.98
C TRP A 142 2.27 -27.34 -7.47
N THR A 143 3.25 -27.45 -8.37
CA THR A 143 4.60 -27.91 -8.03
C THR A 143 5.58 -26.78 -8.36
N PHE A 144 6.38 -26.38 -7.38
CA PHE A 144 7.43 -25.37 -7.51
C PHE A 144 8.80 -26.04 -7.40
N GLN A 145 9.67 -25.81 -8.40
CA GLN A 145 11.05 -26.26 -8.37
C GLN A 145 11.93 -25.17 -7.76
N LEU A 146 12.52 -25.44 -6.63
CA LEU A 146 13.38 -24.50 -5.92
C LEU A 146 14.80 -24.52 -6.50
N ARG A 147 15.50 -23.41 -6.33
CA ARG A 147 16.92 -23.30 -6.62
C ARG A 147 17.76 -24.02 -5.58
N GLU A 148 18.82 -24.69 -6.03
CA GLU A 148 19.72 -25.45 -5.16
C GLU A 148 20.80 -24.56 -4.48
N ASP A 149 21.04 -23.35 -5.02
CA ASP A 149 22.01 -22.36 -4.52
C ASP A 149 21.42 -21.37 -3.50
N GLY A 150 20.12 -21.49 -3.17
CA GLY A 150 19.46 -20.70 -2.13
C GLY A 150 20.05 -20.96 -0.73
N ARG A 151 20.44 -19.91 -0.02
CA ARG A 151 21.04 -20.03 1.32
C ARG A 151 20.38 -19.07 2.30
N TRP A 152 20.22 -19.56 3.51
CA TRP A 152 20.00 -18.70 4.66
C TRP A 152 21.29 -17.94 5.01
N SER A 153 21.16 -16.83 5.72
CA SER A 153 22.29 -15.97 6.11
C SER A 153 23.28 -16.63 7.08
N ASP A 154 22.88 -17.69 7.76
CA ASP A 154 23.76 -18.54 8.58
C ASP A 154 24.57 -19.54 7.74
N GLY A 155 24.22 -19.73 6.46
CA GLY A 155 24.86 -20.62 5.50
C GLY A 155 24.14 -21.94 5.28
N SER A 156 23.08 -22.25 6.01
CA SER A 156 22.23 -23.41 5.76
C SER A 156 21.49 -23.26 4.43
N THR A 157 21.12 -24.40 3.79
CA THR A 157 20.37 -24.40 2.54
C THR A 157 18.91 -24.06 2.79
N VAL A 158 18.31 -23.23 1.93
CA VAL A 158 16.86 -23.03 1.91
C VAL A 158 16.22 -24.21 1.18
N THR A 159 15.28 -24.88 1.81
CA THR A 159 14.62 -26.08 1.31
C THR A 159 13.10 -25.93 1.23
N ALA A 160 12.46 -26.88 0.56
CA ALA A 160 11.00 -26.98 0.51
C ALA A 160 10.36 -27.11 1.91
N GLN A 161 11.08 -27.70 2.88
CA GLN A 161 10.62 -27.81 4.26
C GLN A 161 10.50 -26.44 4.96
N ASP A 162 11.31 -25.46 4.59
CA ASP A 162 11.22 -24.09 5.15
C ASP A 162 9.95 -23.39 4.68
N PHE A 163 9.49 -23.66 3.45
CA PHE A 163 8.20 -23.20 2.93
C PHE A 163 7.04 -23.95 3.59
N VAL A 164 7.11 -25.27 3.73
CA VAL A 164 6.10 -26.03 4.48
C VAL A 164 5.95 -25.48 5.89
N TYR A 165 7.04 -25.21 6.58
CA TYR A 165 7.02 -24.66 7.93
C TYR A 165 6.42 -23.25 7.96
N GLY A 166 6.85 -22.36 7.06
CA GLY A 166 6.33 -20.99 6.98
C GLY A 166 4.83 -20.91 6.72
N TRP A 167 4.31 -21.71 5.76
CA TRP A 167 2.89 -21.71 5.41
C TRP A 167 2.03 -22.33 6.52
N ARG A 168 2.48 -23.42 7.16
CA ARG A 168 1.80 -24.00 8.32
C ARG A 168 1.74 -23.02 9.48
N ARG A 169 2.83 -22.29 9.70
CA ARG A 169 2.90 -21.25 10.72
C ARG A 169 1.95 -20.09 10.44
N ALA A 170 1.75 -19.71 9.17
CA ALA A 170 0.83 -18.64 8.78
C ALA A 170 -0.64 -18.95 9.10
N VAL A 171 -1.05 -20.22 9.06
CA VAL A 171 -2.44 -20.63 9.35
C VAL A 171 -2.65 -21.12 10.78
N ASP A 172 -1.57 -21.26 11.55
CA ASP A 172 -1.63 -21.76 12.93
C ASP A 172 -2.28 -20.72 13.85
N PRO A 173 -3.43 -21.02 14.48
CA PRO A 173 -4.09 -20.11 15.43
C PRO A 173 -3.19 -19.69 16.60
N GLU A 174 -2.23 -20.54 17.04
CA GLU A 174 -1.30 -20.21 18.13
C GLU A 174 -0.31 -19.12 17.72
N VAL A 175 0.03 -18.99 16.44
CA VAL A 175 0.87 -17.92 15.90
C VAL A 175 0.11 -16.60 15.77
N GLY A 176 -1.19 -16.67 15.47
CA GLY A 176 -2.08 -15.52 15.45
C GLY A 176 -1.83 -14.56 14.27
N SER A 177 -1.49 -15.10 13.11
CA SER A 177 -1.32 -14.30 11.89
C SER A 177 -2.63 -13.65 11.47
N SER A 178 -2.65 -12.33 11.35
CA SER A 178 -3.80 -11.59 10.78
C SER A 178 -3.98 -11.85 9.28
N TYR A 179 -2.97 -12.42 8.61
CA TYR A 179 -3.00 -12.81 7.19
C TYR A 179 -3.20 -14.32 6.97
N ALA A 180 -3.64 -15.08 8.00
CA ALA A 180 -3.99 -16.49 7.85
C ALA A 180 -4.99 -16.71 6.71
N TYR A 181 -6.01 -15.83 6.60
CA TYR A 181 -7.02 -15.84 5.54
C TYR A 181 -6.42 -15.81 4.12
N TYR A 182 -5.20 -15.32 3.94
CA TYR A 182 -4.55 -15.23 2.62
C TYR A 182 -4.20 -16.61 2.07
N ILE A 183 -3.79 -17.54 2.93
CA ILE A 183 -3.55 -18.94 2.57
C ILE A 183 -4.88 -19.65 2.26
N GLU A 184 -5.95 -19.35 3.01
CA GLU A 184 -7.31 -19.85 2.75
C GLU A 184 -7.84 -19.31 1.40
N SER A 185 -7.68 -18.01 1.14
CA SER A 185 -8.08 -17.38 -0.13
C SER A 185 -7.35 -17.94 -1.35
N ALA A 186 -6.12 -18.47 -1.14
CA ALA A 186 -5.40 -19.22 -2.16
C ALA A 186 -5.96 -20.63 -2.39
N GLY A 187 -7.01 -21.03 -1.67
CA GLY A 187 -7.64 -22.33 -1.78
C GLY A 187 -6.77 -23.50 -1.29
N VAL A 188 -5.77 -23.25 -0.43
CA VAL A 188 -4.89 -24.32 0.07
C VAL A 188 -5.68 -25.26 0.95
N ALA A 189 -5.64 -26.57 0.61
CA ALA A 189 -6.44 -27.58 1.25
C ALA A 189 -6.29 -27.59 2.78
N ASN A 190 -7.40 -27.66 3.49
CA ASN A 190 -7.56 -27.61 4.95
C ASN A 190 -7.24 -26.23 5.60
N ALA A 191 -6.92 -25.18 4.85
CA ALA A 191 -6.52 -23.90 5.46
C ALA A 191 -7.63 -23.33 6.36
N GLY A 192 -8.87 -23.28 5.89
CA GLY A 192 -10.01 -22.76 6.65
C GLY A 192 -10.27 -23.52 7.95
N GLU A 193 -10.27 -24.85 7.92
CA GLU A 193 -10.50 -25.68 9.10
C GLU A 193 -9.35 -25.57 10.12
N ILE A 194 -8.10 -25.35 9.65
CA ILE A 194 -6.96 -25.09 10.54
C ILE A 194 -7.13 -23.74 11.23
N ILE A 195 -7.46 -22.70 10.48
CA ILE A 195 -7.69 -21.34 11.00
C ILE A 195 -8.85 -21.34 12.02
N ALA A 196 -9.89 -22.14 11.77
CA ALA A 196 -11.00 -22.34 12.71
C ALA A 196 -10.63 -23.19 13.94
N GLY A 197 -9.43 -23.80 13.98
CA GLY A 197 -9.00 -24.69 15.07
C GLY A 197 -9.59 -26.10 15.00
N GLU A 198 -10.18 -26.47 13.87
CA GLU A 198 -10.84 -27.78 13.67
C GLU A 198 -9.83 -28.86 13.21
N LYS A 199 -8.73 -28.44 12.58
CA LYS A 199 -7.64 -29.33 12.14
C LYS A 199 -6.28 -28.82 12.62
N ALA A 200 -5.31 -29.73 12.72
CA ALA A 200 -3.95 -29.38 13.09
C ALA A 200 -3.17 -28.76 11.90
N PRO A 201 -2.23 -27.81 12.13
CA PRO A 201 -1.47 -27.13 11.07
C PRO A 201 -0.67 -28.07 10.15
N ASP A 202 -0.29 -29.25 10.62
CA ASP A 202 0.43 -30.25 9.85
C ASP A 202 -0.42 -30.93 8.75
N THR A 203 -1.74 -30.73 8.78
CA THR A 203 -2.69 -31.22 7.77
C THR A 203 -2.86 -30.28 6.59
N LEU A 204 -2.25 -29.08 6.63
CA LEU A 204 -2.29 -28.12 5.51
C LEU A 204 -1.81 -28.76 4.22
N GLY A 205 -2.50 -28.49 3.12
CA GLY A 205 -2.25 -29.02 1.79
C GLY A 205 -0.91 -28.62 1.17
N VAL A 206 0.19 -28.68 1.94
CA VAL A 206 1.54 -28.38 1.46
C VAL A 206 2.52 -29.49 1.88
N ARG A 207 3.43 -29.83 0.97
CA ARG A 207 4.48 -30.81 1.25
C ARG A 207 5.80 -30.53 0.53
N ALA A 208 6.89 -30.93 1.14
CA ALA A 208 8.17 -31.10 0.46
C ALA A 208 8.19 -32.50 -0.13
N VAL A 209 8.27 -32.60 -1.46
CA VAL A 209 8.43 -33.87 -2.18
C VAL A 209 9.86 -34.35 -2.00
N ASP A 210 10.80 -33.41 -2.09
CA ASP A 210 12.22 -33.53 -1.77
C ASP A 210 12.72 -32.13 -1.28
N ASP A 211 14.03 -31.95 -1.10
CA ASP A 211 14.61 -30.71 -0.59
C ASP A 211 14.34 -29.50 -1.48
N PHE A 212 14.13 -29.70 -2.79
CA PHE A 212 13.98 -28.62 -3.77
C PHE A 212 12.66 -28.67 -4.55
N THR A 213 11.74 -29.53 -4.16
CA THR A 213 10.41 -29.63 -4.77
C THR A 213 9.32 -29.39 -3.74
N PHE A 214 8.68 -28.21 -3.84
CA PHE A 214 7.56 -27.81 -2.99
C PHE A 214 6.24 -28.01 -3.74
N GLU A 215 5.31 -28.74 -3.14
CA GLU A 215 4.01 -29.03 -3.73
C GLU A 215 2.88 -28.47 -2.86
N VAL A 216 1.88 -27.87 -3.52
CA VAL A 216 0.66 -27.31 -2.94
C VAL A 216 -0.55 -28.04 -3.51
N THR A 217 -1.43 -28.52 -2.65
CA THR A 217 -2.74 -29.08 -3.00
C THR A 217 -3.82 -28.08 -2.63
N LEU A 218 -4.74 -27.83 -3.55
CA LEU A 218 -5.84 -26.89 -3.38
C LEU A 218 -7.17 -27.63 -3.28
N ASP A 219 -8.11 -27.11 -2.52
CA ASP A 219 -9.51 -27.56 -2.49
C ASP A 219 -10.29 -27.03 -3.68
N GLU A 220 -9.92 -25.84 -4.18
CA GLU A 220 -10.50 -25.21 -5.36
C GLU A 220 -9.41 -24.81 -6.35
N PRO A 221 -9.61 -24.99 -7.66
CA PRO A 221 -8.60 -24.65 -8.66
C PRO A 221 -8.44 -23.12 -8.77
N ILE A 222 -7.18 -22.65 -8.85
CA ILE A 222 -6.86 -21.28 -9.23
C ILE A 222 -5.70 -21.27 -10.22
N THR A 223 -5.65 -20.28 -11.11
CA THR A 223 -4.59 -20.12 -12.11
C THR A 223 -3.49 -19.16 -11.66
N TYR A 224 -3.72 -18.37 -10.65
CA TYR A 224 -2.89 -17.26 -10.19
C TYR A 224 -2.12 -17.54 -8.88
N LEU A 225 -2.01 -18.78 -8.44
CA LEU A 225 -1.23 -19.12 -7.22
C LEU A 225 0.20 -18.55 -7.25
N PRO A 226 0.95 -18.61 -8.38
CA PRO A 226 2.28 -18.00 -8.43
C PRO A 226 2.29 -16.49 -8.16
N ASP A 227 1.23 -15.77 -8.56
CA ASP A 227 1.09 -14.35 -8.25
C ASP A 227 0.87 -14.07 -6.76
N MET A 228 0.16 -14.98 -6.08
CA MET A 228 -0.06 -14.91 -4.65
C MET A 228 1.21 -15.18 -3.85
N THR A 229 2.10 -16.05 -4.33
CA THR A 229 3.36 -16.40 -3.63
C THR A 229 4.39 -15.26 -3.60
N VAL A 230 4.14 -14.12 -4.25
CA VAL A 230 4.88 -12.87 -4.08
C VAL A 230 4.67 -12.26 -2.69
N HIS A 231 3.54 -12.56 -2.04
CA HIS A 231 3.19 -11.98 -0.76
C HIS A 231 4.01 -12.61 0.38
N TYR A 232 4.52 -11.76 1.27
CA TYR A 232 5.43 -12.16 2.34
C TYR A 232 4.85 -13.19 3.33
N THR A 233 3.55 -13.27 3.50
CA THR A 233 2.90 -14.31 4.32
C THR A 233 3.25 -15.74 3.85
N MET A 234 3.50 -15.89 2.53
CA MET A 234 3.89 -17.15 1.89
C MET A 234 5.41 -17.37 1.80
N PHE A 235 6.21 -16.53 2.48
CA PHE A 235 7.67 -16.70 2.50
C PHE A 235 8.09 -17.88 3.39
N PRO A 236 9.29 -18.45 3.14
CA PRO A 236 9.83 -19.49 4.00
C PRO A 236 10.19 -18.92 5.38
N ALA A 237 10.22 -19.77 6.39
CA ALA A 237 10.56 -19.36 7.75
C ALA A 237 11.76 -20.17 8.30
N PRO A 238 12.74 -19.52 8.96
CA PRO A 238 13.94 -20.16 9.48
C PRO A 238 13.63 -20.89 10.80
N ARG A 239 13.11 -22.09 10.71
CA ARG A 239 12.61 -22.90 11.83
C ARG A 239 13.57 -22.93 13.02
N GLN A 240 14.85 -23.19 12.76
CA GLN A 240 15.85 -23.31 13.83
C GLN A 240 16.04 -22.00 14.62
N ALA A 241 16.03 -20.85 13.93
CA ALA A 241 16.14 -19.55 14.58
C ALA A 241 14.88 -19.23 15.39
N ILE A 242 13.70 -19.55 14.87
CA ILE A 242 12.41 -19.34 15.54
C ILE A 242 12.34 -20.22 16.81
N GLU A 243 12.65 -21.50 16.73
CA GLU A 243 12.66 -22.42 17.90
C GLU A 243 13.72 -22.05 18.93
N ALA A 244 14.88 -21.51 18.50
CA ALA A 244 15.95 -21.13 19.42
C ALA A 244 15.69 -19.82 20.16
N HIS A 245 14.95 -18.89 19.58
CA HIS A 245 14.83 -17.51 20.08
C HIS A 245 13.39 -17.06 20.39
N GLY A 246 12.38 -17.85 20.07
CA GLY A 246 10.95 -17.51 20.28
C GLY A 246 10.62 -16.16 19.61
N GLU A 247 9.87 -15.29 20.29
CA GLU A 247 9.46 -13.97 19.78
C GLU A 247 10.64 -13.03 19.43
N ASP A 248 11.80 -13.27 20.02
CA ASP A 248 13.00 -12.45 19.79
C ASP A 248 13.76 -12.82 18.50
N TRP A 249 13.34 -13.82 17.75
CA TRP A 249 14.07 -14.28 16.55
C TRP A 249 14.23 -13.19 15.48
N THR A 250 13.33 -12.19 15.46
CA THR A 250 13.37 -11.04 14.55
C THR A 250 14.31 -9.90 15.01
N ARG A 251 15.10 -10.10 16.07
CA ARG A 251 16.01 -9.08 16.57
C ARG A 251 17.41 -9.17 15.90
N PRO A 252 18.17 -8.05 15.84
CA PRO A 252 19.54 -8.07 15.34
C PRO A 252 20.39 -9.14 16.04
N GLY A 253 21.15 -9.89 15.26
CA GLY A 253 22.01 -10.99 15.74
C GLY A 253 21.29 -12.31 16.02
N LYS A 254 19.97 -12.36 15.96
CA LYS A 254 19.15 -13.58 16.08
C LYS A 254 18.44 -13.93 14.79
N MET A 255 18.07 -12.92 14.00
CA MET A 255 17.37 -13.12 12.72
C MET A 255 18.27 -13.83 11.72
N VAL A 256 17.69 -14.85 11.07
CA VAL A 256 18.26 -15.55 9.92
C VAL A 256 17.37 -15.25 8.71
N SER A 257 17.97 -14.74 7.65
CA SER A 257 17.30 -14.22 6.45
C SER A 257 17.73 -14.99 5.21
N ASN A 258 16.88 -15.10 4.19
CA ASN A 258 17.23 -15.67 2.89
C ASN A 258 17.22 -14.66 1.74
N GLY A 259 16.91 -13.38 2.04
CA GLY A 259 16.90 -12.29 1.07
C GLY A 259 18.27 -11.66 0.84
N ALA A 260 18.26 -10.59 0.03
CA ALA A 260 19.47 -9.86 -0.34
C ALA A 260 20.15 -9.12 0.81
N TYR A 261 19.44 -8.92 1.92
CA TYR A 261 19.94 -8.24 3.10
C TYR A 261 19.69 -9.03 4.38
N THR A 262 20.48 -8.72 5.41
CA THR A 262 20.34 -9.21 6.78
C THR A 262 20.10 -8.05 7.73
N LEU A 263 19.37 -8.26 8.82
CA LEU A 263 19.13 -7.24 9.85
C LEU A 263 20.41 -6.99 10.66
N ASN A 264 21.01 -5.83 10.45
CA ASN A 264 22.27 -5.45 11.12
C ASN A 264 22.02 -4.69 12.43
N ALA A 265 21.08 -3.72 12.44
CA ALA A 265 20.73 -2.94 13.63
C ALA A 265 19.27 -2.50 13.57
N TRP A 266 18.65 -2.39 14.73
CA TRP A 266 17.30 -1.85 14.89
C TRP A 266 17.24 -0.99 16.15
N HIS A 267 17.27 0.33 15.96
CA HIS A 267 17.11 1.33 17.00
C HIS A 267 15.70 1.91 16.89
N ILE A 268 14.82 1.48 17.78
CA ILE A 268 13.39 1.83 17.77
C ILE A 268 13.22 3.35 17.82
N GLY A 269 12.40 3.89 16.90
CA GLY A 269 12.14 5.33 16.76
C GLY A 269 13.28 6.13 16.11
N GLU A 270 14.41 5.50 15.77
CA GLU A 270 15.54 6.17 15.15
C GLU A 270 15.84 5.65 13.74
N LYS A 271 16.19 4.37 13.61
CA LYS A 271 16.55 3.75 12.34
C LYS A 271 16.59 2.24 12.41
N LEU A 272 16.37 1.61 11.27
CA LEU A 272 16.69 0.21 11.03
C LEU A 272 17.75 0.14 9.92
N VAL A 273 18.73 -0.72 10.09
CA VAL A 273 19.85 -0.91 9.15
C VAL A 273 19.87 -2.36 8.68
N ALA A 274 19.73 -2.56 7.38
CA ALA A 274 19.94 -3.83 6.72
C ALA A 274 21.27 -3.81 5.97
N ALA A 275 22.06 -4.86 6.12
CA ALA A 275 23.36 -5.02 5.45
C ALA A 275 23.26 -6.08 4.36
N ARG A 276 23.95 -5.88 3.23
CA ARG A 276 23.99 -6.84 2.12
C ARG A 276 24.37 -8.24 2.62
N ASN A 277 23.65 -9.24 2.15
CA ASN A 277 23.86 -10.64 2.48
C ASN A 277 24.78 -11.32 1.43
N PRO A 278 26.05 -11.59 1.76
CA PRO A 278 26.97 -12.20 0.80
C PRO A 278 26.66 -13.67 0.48
N ARG A 279 25.67 -14.26 1.15
CA ARG A 279 25.18 -15.61 0.87
C ARG A 279 23.92 -15.66 0.05
N TYR A 280 23.35 -14.49 -0.27
CA TYR A 280 22.21 -14.40 -1.17
C TYR A 280 22.62 -14.90 -2.56
N TRP A 281 21.80 -15.73 -3.18
CA TRP A 281 22.09 -16.31 -4.50
C TRP A 281 22.33 -15.25 -5.59
N GLY A 282 21.66 -14.08 -5.49
CA GLY A 282 21.78 -12.94 -6.40
C GLY A 282 22.77 -11.87 -5.91
N ASP A 283 23.69 -12.19 -4.99
CA ASP A 283 24.63 -11.23 -4.41
C ASP A 283 25.50 -10.50 -5.43
N ASP A 284 25.89 -11.18 -6.51
CA ASP A 284 26.72 -10.58 -7.56
C ASP A 284 26.02 -9.40 -8.28
N SER A 285 24.70 -9.42 -8.35
CA SER A 285 23.89 -8.33 -8.93
C SER A 285 23.46 -7.27 -7.90
N THR A 286 23.62 -7.52 -6.60
CA THR A 286 23.24 -6.60 -5.52
C THR A 286 24.31 -5.54 -5.32
N ILE A 287 24.02 -4.28 -5.66
CA ILE A 287 25.00 -3.18 -5.64
C ILE A 287 24.95 -2.40 -4.32
N ILE A 288 23.75 -2.14 -3.78
CA ILE A 288 23.59 -1.45 -2.50
C ILE A 288 24.17 -2.30 -1.36
N ASP A 289 25.15 -1.76 -0.65
CA ASP A 289 25.81 -2.45 0.46
C ASP A 289 25.02 -2.35 1.78
N ARG A 290 24.24 -1.29 1.95
CA ARG A 290 23.39 -1.06 3.14
C ARG A 290 22.11 -0.33 2.78
N VAL A 291 21.04 -0.67 3.47
CA VAL A 291 19.76 0.05 3.43
C VAL A 291 19.47 0.58 4.83
N VAL A 292 19.17 1.87 4.93
CA VAL A 292 18.79 2.53 6.17
C VAL A 292 17.35 2.99 6.04
N TYR A 293 16.48 2.45 6.86
CA TYR A 293 15.07 2.83 6.95
C TYR A 293 14.87 3.80 8.10
N LEU A 294 14.28 4.96 7.82
CA LEU A 294 14.02 5.99 8.80
C LEU A 294 12.51 6.11 9.06
N PRO A 295 12.04 5.85 10.29
CA PRO A 295 10.64 6.00 10.65
C PRO A 295 10.32 7.49 10.81
N ILE A 296 9.75 8.10 9.78
CA ILE A 296 9.44 9.54 9.75
C ILE A 296 7.93 9.70 9.53
N GLU A 297 7.18 9.89 10.60
CA GLU A 297 5.72 9.98 10.56
C GLU A 297 5.20 11.25 9.85
N SER A 298 5.94 12.36 9.95
CA SER A 298 5.57 13.62 9.31
C SER A 298 6.08 13.69 7.87
N SER A 299 5.16 13.62 6.89
CA SER A 299 5.51 13.79 5.48
C SER A 299 6.19 15.13 5.16
N SER A 300 5.89 16.18 5.94
CA SER A 300 6.56 17.47 5.80
C SER A 300 8.00 17.44 6.31
N ALA A 301 8.27 16.73 7.41
CA ALA A 301 9.63 16.51 7.92
C ALA A 301 10.42 15.61 6.95
N GLU A 302 9.80 14.56 6.42
CA GLU A 302 10.38 13.69 5.41
C GLU A 302 10.79 14.46 4.15
N LEU A 303 9.91 15.34 3.64
CA LEU A 303 10.21 16.23 2.51
C LEU A 303 11.38 17.16 2.80
N GLN A 304 11.50 17.71 4.02
CA GLN A 304 12.63 18.56 4.40
C GLN A 304 13.95 17.78 4.43
N ARG A 305 13.96 16.57 4.99
CA ARG A 305 15.12 15.68 5.03
C ARG A 305 15.55 15.23 3.63
N TYR A 306 14.58 14.97 2.75
CA TYR A 306 14.87 14.72 1.33
C TYR A 306 15.50 15.95 0.65
N ALA A 307 14.93 17.14 0.86
CA ALA A 307 15.42 18.38 0.27
C ALA A 307 16.83 18.77 0.76
N SER A 308 17.22 18.37 1.97
CA SER A 308 18.58 18.53 2.49
C SER A 308 19.58 17.49 1.99
N GLY A 309 19.11 16.49 1.20
CA GLY A 309 19.94 15.40 0.68
C GLY A 309 20.21 14.27 1.68
N GLU A 310 19.45 14.21 2.79
CA GLU A 310 19.57 13.15 3.78
C GLU A 310 18.91 11.84 3.32
N LEU A 311 17.86 11.93 2.50
CA LEU A 311 17.14 10.79 1.95
C LEU A 311 17.40 10.64 0.45
N HIS A 312 17.51 9.41 -0.02
CA HIS A 312 17.51 9.08 -1.44
C HIS A 312 16.09 8.88 -1.99
N MET A 313 15.14 8.50 -1.15
CA MET A 313 13.73 8.40 -1.50
C MET A 313 12.83 8.62 -0.29
N THR A 314 11.63 9.18 -0.54
CA THR A 314 10.59 9.33 0.48
C THR A 314 9.60 8.18 0.42
N SER A 315 8.92 7.91 1.53
CA SER A 315 7.77 6.99 1.57
C SER A 315 6.48 7.69 1.15
N THR A 316 6.37 8.99 1.43
CA THR A 316 5.19 9.82 1.18
C THR A 316 5.58 11.22 0.69
N VAL A 317 4.58 11.97 0.20
CA VAL A 317 4.74 13.37 -0.21
C VAL A 317 3.52 14.17 0.28
N PRO A 318 3.71 15.31 0.95
CA PRO A 318 2.58 16.13 1.38
C PRO A 318 1.73 16.62 0.21
N VAL A 319 0.42 16.35 0.22
CA VAL A 319 -0.51 16.77 -0.85
C VAL A 319 -0.47 18.27 -1.08
N SER A 320 -0.33 19.07 -0.01
CA SER A 320 -0.21 20.54 -0.07
C SER A 320 1.00 21.01 -0.89
N GLN A 321 2.04 20.21 -1.03
CA GLN A 321 3.27 20.52 -1.77
C GLN A 321 3.27 20.03 -3.22
N MET A 322 2.30 19.21 -3.63
CA MET A 322 2.27 18.56 -4.94
C MET A 322 2.41 19.54 -6.11
N ALA A 323 1.66 20.66 -6.09
CA ALA A 323 1.71 21.64 -7.17
C ALA A 323 3.10 22.28 -7.31
N ARG A 324 3.77 22.55 -6.19
CA ARG A 324 5.12 23.08 -6.14
C ARG A 324 6.14 22.06 -6.66
N LEU A 325 6.06 20.82 -6.15
CA LEU A 325 7.00 19.76 -6.51
C LEU A 325 6.90 19.36 -7.98
N LYS A 326 5.70 19.32 -8.56
CA LYS A 326 5.50 19.10 -10.01
C LYS A 326 6.23 20.16 -10.86
N LYS A 327 6.34 21.40 -10.36
CA LYS A 327 7.02 22.48 -11.06
C LYS A 327 8.53 22.51 -10.80
N GLU A 328 8.94 22.33 -9.55
CA GLU A 328 10.33 22.53 -9.10
C GLU A 328 11.18 21.27 -9.24
N ARG A 329 10.58 20.08 -9.07
CA ARG A 329 11.27 18.78 -9.03
C ARG A 329 10.63 17.72 -9.93
N PRO A 330 10.30 18.02 -11.21
CA PRO A 330 9.52 17.11 -12.07
C PRO A 330 10.25 15.79 -12.38
N LYS A 331 11.59 15.75 -12.28
CA LYS A 331 12.41 14.57 -12.54
C LYS A 331 12.60 13.69 -11.30
N GLU A 332 12.28 14.22 -10.12
CA GLU A 332 12.42 13.53 -8.84
C GLU A 332 11.07 13.04 -8.33
N LEU A 333 9.97 13.70 -8.74
CA LEU A 333 8.63 13.35 -8.33
C LEU A 333 8.11 12.18 -9.16
N VAL A 334 8.14 11.00 -8.56
CA VAL A 334 7.64 9.75 -9.15
C VAL A 334 6.20 9.55 -8.75
N MET A 335 5.35 9.23 -9.73
CA MET A 335 3.93 8.95 -9.53
C MET A 335 3.61 7.65 -10.26
N VAL A 336 3.50 6.56 -9.50
CA VAL A 336 3.25 5.21 -10.02
C VAL A 336 1.79 4.85 -9.84
N PRO A 337 1.06 4.47 -10.90
CA PRO A 337 -0.27 3.89 -10.74
C PRO A 337 -0.23 2.72 -9.75
N SER A 338 -1.21 2.65 -8.85
CA SER A 338 -1.29 1.61 -7.83
C SER A 338 -2.50 0.71 -8.08
N MET A 339 -2.34 -0.58 -7.87
CA MET A 339 -3.45 -1.54 -7.85
C MET A 339 -4.35 -1.30 -6.65
N ALA A 340 -5.02 -0.15 -6.64
CA ALA A 340 -5.92 0.21 -5.56
C ALA A 340 -7.04 1.14 -6.05
N THR A 341 -8.25 0.87 -5.60
CA THR A 341 -9.44 1.65 -5.92
C THR A 341 -10.01 2.30 -4.67
N TYR A 342 -10.15 3.62 -4.70
CA TYR A 342 -10.93 4.35 -3.70
C TYR A 342 -12.40 4.40 -4.13
N MET A 343 -13.29 4.06 -3.22
CA MET A 343 -14.72 3.97 -3.50
C MET A 343 -15.57 4.27 -2.27
N TYR A 344 -16.86 4.35 -2.47
CA TYR A 344 -17.87 4.26 -1.42
C TYR A 344 -18.66 2.97 -1.60
N ALA A 345 -19.03 2.30 -0.50
CA ALA A 345 -19.86 1.10 -0.49
C ALA A 345 -21.25 1.45 0.02
N PHE A 346 -22.27 0.93 -0.67
CA PHE A 346 -23.66 1.00 -0.21
C PHE A 346 -23.99 -0.21 0.67
N ASN A 347 -24.79 0.00 1.71
CA ASN A 347 -25.49 -1.09 2.37
C ASN A 347 -26.83 -1.30 1.66
N VAL A 348 -26.89 -2.27 0.75
CA VAL A 348 -28.08 -2.52 -0.08
C VAL A 348 -29.26 -3.13 0.70
N ASN A 349 -29.05 -3.53 1.95
CA ASN A 349 -30.11 -4.01 2.83
C ASN A 349 -30.83 -2.88 3.60
N ARG A 350 -30.38 -1.63 3.41
CA ARG A 350 -30.95 -0.46 4.08
C ARG A 350 -31.56 0.51 3.08
N PRO A 351 -32.88 0.81 3.18
CA PRO A 351 -33.44 1.93 2.43
C PRO A 351 -32.68 3.25 2.72
N PRO A 352 -32.46 4.10 1.71
CA PRO A 352 -32.97 3.99 0.33
C PRO A 352 -32.00 3.26 -0.63
N PHE A 353 -30.94 2.62 -0.13
CA PHE A 353 -29.87 2.02 -0.94
C PHE A 353 -30.21 0.61 -1.45
N ASP A 354 -31.34 0.04 -1.07
CA ASP A 354 -31.96 -1.15 -1.67
C ASP A 354 -32.45 -0.89 -3.10
N ASP A 355 -32.77 0.38 -3.44
CA ASP A 355 -33.17 0.78 -4.78
C ASP A 355 -31.94 1.09 -5.67
N VAL A 356 -31.76 0.32 -6.74
CA VAL A 356 -30.67 0.52 -7.71
C VAL A 356 -30.69 1.90 -8.38
N ARG A 357 -31.86 2.52 -8.54
CA ARG A 357 -31.99 3.86 -9.13
C ARG A 357 -31.36 4.92 -8.26
N VAL A 358 -31.50 4.79 -6.94
CA VAL A 358 -30.82 5.66 -5.98
C VAL A 358 -29.30 5.49 -6.04
N ARG A 359 -28.80 4.23 -6.07
CA ARG A 359 -27.37 3.96 -6.16
C ARG A 359 -26.78 4.50 -7.48
N ARG A 360 -27.51 4.33 -8.60
CA ARG A 360 -27.16 4.89 -9.91
C ARG A 360 -27.07 6.43 -9.87
N ALA A 361 -28.08 7.09 -9.32
CA ALA A 361 -28.12 8.54 -9.21
C ALA A 361 -26.93 9.10 -8.44
N LEU A 362 -26.64 8.53 -7.27
CA LEU A 362 -25.50 8.94 -6.43
C LEU A 362 -24.16 8.68 -7.13
N THR A 363 -24.04 7.60 -7.89
CA THR A 363 -22.83 7.26 -8.67
C THR A 363 -22.58 8.26 -9.79
N TYR A 364 -23.61 8.65 -10.53
CA TYR A 364 -23.51 9.55 -11.68
C TYR A 364 -23.24 11.00 -11.28
N ALA A 365 -23.77 11.44 -10.14
CA ALA A 365 -23.62 12.81 -9.65
C ALA A 365 -22.18 13.15 -9.20
N ILE A 366 -21.31 12.17 -8.98
CA ILE A 366 -19.92 12.42 -8.59
C ILE A 366 -19.07 12.85 -9.79
N ASP A 367 -18.57 14.08 -9.78
CA ASP A 367 -17.57 14.56 -10.74
C ASP A 367 -16.17 14.12 -10.31
N ARG A 368 -15.74 12.99 -10.85
CA ARG A 368 -14.44 12.38 -10.56
C ARG A 368 -13.28 13.23 -11.04
N ASN A 369 -13.46 13.99 -12.13
CA ASN A 369 -12.41 14.87 -12.66
C ASN A 369 -12.10 16.02 -11.70
N ILE A 370 -13.11 16.61 -11.06
CA ILE A 370 -12.91 17.63 -10.02
C ILE A 370 -12.13 17.02 -8.85
N ILE A 371 -12.48 15.80 -8.44
CA ILE A 371 -11.80 15.13 -7.32
C ILE A 371 -10.32 14.93 -7.62
N VAL A 372 -9.98 14.30 -8.75
CA VAL A 372 -8.58 13.99 -9.06
C VAL A 372 -7.74 15.23 -9.39
N SER A 373 -8.37 16.27 -9.98
CA SER A 373 -7.65 17.48 -10.38
C SER A 373 -7.42 18.46 -9.24
N TYR A 374 -8.39 18.59 -8.31
CA TYR A 374 -8.38 19.67 -7.32
C TYR A 374 -8.27 19.18 -5.87
N ILE A 375 -8.71 17.95 -5.57
CA ILE A 375 -8.70 17.43 -4.21
C ILE A 375 -7.46 16.57 -3.97
N THR A 376 -7.28 15.49 -4.73
CA THR A 376 -6.18 14.55 -4.52
C THR A 376 -4.87 14.99 -5.17
N ARG A 377 -4.90 15.54 -6.39
CA ARG A 377 -3.76 16.14 -7.12
C ARG A 377 -2.54 15.23 -7.33
N GLY A 378 -2.65 13.95 -6.97
CA GLY A 378 -1.55 12.97 -7.02
C GLY A 378 -1.50 12.17 -8.33
N ASN A 379 -2.06 12.68 -9.43
CA ASN A 379 -2.17 12.01 -10.74
C ASN A 379 -3.05 10.76 -10.72
N GLN A 380 -3.97 10.67 -9.76
CA GLN A 380 -4.99 9.62 -9.74
C GLN A 380 -5.82 9.66 -11.02
N MET A 381 -6.28 8.49 -11.47
CA MET A 381 -7.17 8.37 -12.61
C MET A 381 -8.62 8.22 -12.13
N PRO A 382 -9.60 8.93 -12.72
CA PRO A 382 -11.02 8.72 -12.44
C PRO A 382 -11.41 7.25 -12.60
N ALA A 383 -12.09 6.67 -11.61
CA ALA A 383 -12.53 5.29 -11.64
C ALA A 383 -14.04 5.18 -11.89
N PHE A 384 -14.41 4.35 -12.85
CA PHE A 384 -15.79 3.99 -13.18
C PHE A 384 -16.02 2.48 -13.04
N THR A 385 -14.98 1.74 -12.70
CA THR A 385 -14.91 0.29 -12.50
C THR A 385 -14.29 -0.01 -11.15
N LEU A 386 -14.55 -1.20 -10.62
CA LEU A 386 -13.91 -1.67 -9.39
C LEU A 386 -12.45 -2.06 -9.64
N THR A 387 -12.21 -2.84 -10.71
CA THR A 387 -10.89 -3.34 -11.09
C THR A 387 -10.08 -2.26 -11.82
N PRO A 388 -8.84 -1.94 -11.39
CA PRO A 388 -7.96 -0.98 -12.06
C PRO A 388 -7.44 -1.48 -13.42
N PRO A 389 -7.09 -0.56 -14.36
CA PRO A 389 -6.56 -0.93 -15.68
C PRO A 389 -5.13 -1.49 -15.65
N TYR A 390 -4.49 -1.52 -14.48
CA TYR A 390 -3.10 -1.95 -14.31
C TYR A 390 -2.97 -3.41 -13.87
N VAL A 391 -4.11 -4.10 -13.73
CA VAL A 391 -4.14 -5.51 -13.35
C VAL A 391 -3.69 -6.36 -14.54
N SER A 392 -2.74 -7.25 -14.30
CA SER A 392 -2.16 -8.10 -15.34
C SER A 392 -3.23 -9.01 -15.97
N GLY A 393 -3.20 -9.13 -17.30
CA GLY A 393 -4.13 -10.00 -18.05
C GLY A 393 -5.59 -9.56 -18.05
N PHE A 394 -5.96 -8.45 -17.43
CA PHE A 394 -7.33 -7.97 -17.40
C PHE A 394 -7.66 -7.10 -18.63
N ASP A 395 -8.68 -7.49 -19.43
CA ASP A 395 -9.20 -6.69 -20.55
C ASP A 395 -10.06 -5.54 -20.01
N PHE A 396 -9.37 -4.48 -19.57
CA PHE A 396 -9.98 -3.33 -18.95
C PHE A 396 -11.00 -2.64 -19.88
N ARG A 397 -12.24 -2.60 -19.45
CA ARG A 397 -13.33 -1.88 -20.11
C ARG A 397 -13.99 -0.92 -19.15
N GLN A 398 -14.64 0.09 -19.70
CA GLN A 398 -15.41 1.06 -18.92
C GLN A 398 -16.87 1.05 -19.34
N PRO A 399 -17.81 1.33 -18.42
CA PRO A 399 -19.20 1.50 -18.75
C PRO A 399 -19.40 2.72 -19.68
N GLU A 400 -20.48 2.69 -20.47
CA GLU A 400 -20.78 3.77 -21.42
C GLU A 400 -20.84 5.15 -20.74
N TYR A 401 -21.43 5.23 -19.53
CA TYR A 401 -21.56 6.49 -18.81
C TYR A 401 -20.20 7.14 -18.43
N ALA A 402 -19.11 6.40 -18.46
CA ALA A 402 -17.77 6.96 -18.28
C ALA A 402 -17.39 7.94 -19.40
N THR A 403 -17.93 7.72 -20.61
CA THR A 403 -17.66 8.56 -21.79
C THR A 403 -18.55 9.80 -21.86
N TRP A 404 -19.63 9.88 -21.06
CA TRP A 404 -20.54 11.01 -21.06
C TRP A 404 -19.93 12.25 -20.43
N SER A 405 -20.41 13.42 -20.83
CA SER A 405 -20.13 14.66 -20.11
C SER A 405 -20.69 14.60 -18.68
N GLN A 406 -20.11 15.36 -17.76
CA GLN A 406 -20.68 15.41 -16.41
C GLN A 406 -22.09 15.99 -16.41
N THR A 407 -22.39 16.94 -17.28
CA THR A 407 -23.75 17.49 -17.43
C THR A 407 -24.78 16.41 -17.76
N ARG A 408 -24.45 15.53 -18.74
CA ARG A 408 -25.33 14.40 -19.06
C ARG A 408 -25.48 13.44 -17.88
N ARG A 409 -24.39 13.11 -17.19
CA ARG A 409 -24.48 12.26 -15.98
C ARG A 409 -25.36 12.89 -14.90
N ASP A 410 -25.28 14.22 -14.73
CA ASP A 410 -26.10 14.93 -13.74
C ASP A 410 -27.60 14.95 -14.12
N GLU A 411 -27.93 15.01 -15.41
CA GLU A 411 -29.32 14.88 -15.93
C GLU A 411 -29.88 13.48 -15.68
N GLU A 412 -29.17 12.45 -16.10
CA GLU A 412 -29.55 11.04 -15.90
C GLU A 412 -29.64 10.68 -14.39
N ALA A 413 -28.79 11.30 -13.56
CA ALA A 413 -28.84 11.11 -12.11
C ALA A 413 -30.12 11.70 -11.49
N ARG A 414 -30.57 12.87 -11.94
CA ARG A 414 -31.81 13.47 -11.46
C ARG A 414 -33.03 12.64 -11.91
N GLU A 415 -33.05 12.23 -13.19
CA GLU A 415 -34.13 11.37 -13.71
C GLU A 415 -34.24 10.08 -12.89
N ALA A 416 -33.13 9.40 -12.63
CA ALA A 416 -33.10 8.17 -11.84
C ALA A 416 -33.61 8.39 -10.40
N LEU A 417 -33.29 9.54 -9.81
CA LEU A 417 -33.72 9.86 -8.46
C LEU A 417 -35.23 10.22 -8.40
N GLU A 418 -35.73 10.94 -9.39
CA GLU A 418 -37.15 11.24 -9.55
C GLU A 418 -38.00 9.97 -9.78
N GLU A 419 -37.52 9.04 -10.63
CA GLU A 419 -38.13 7.72 -10.82
C GLU A 419 -38.19 6.90 -9.53
N ALA A 420 -37.22 7.09 -8.61
CA ALA A 420 -37.17 6.48 -7.28
C ALA A 420 -38.08 7.19 -6.26
N GLY A 421 -38.71 8.32 -6.65
CA GLY A 421 -39.66 9.07 -5.81
C GLY A 421 -39.04 10.19 -4.96
N TYR A 422 -37.78 10.58 -5.22
CA TYR A 422 -37.11 11.66 -4.53
C TYR A 422 -37.03 12.90 -5.42
N ASN A 423 -37.37 14.06 -4.83
CA ASN A 423 -37.40 15.36 -5.50
C ASN A 423 -37.32 16.50 -4.47
N GLU A 424 -37.56 17.75 -4.86
CA GLU A 424 -37.50 18.90 -3.97
C GLU A 424 -38.45 18.83 -2.77
N ASP A 425 -39.67 18.23 -2.98
CA ASP A 425 -40.69 18.07 -1.93
C ASP A 425 -40.40 16.86 -1.02
N ASN A 426 -39.66 15.87 -1.52
CA ASN A 426 -39.27 14.65 -0.82
C ASN A 426 -37.75 14.41 -1.03
N PRO A 427 -36.87 15.18 -0.42
CA PRO A 427 -35.44 15.06 -0.66
C PRO A 427 -34.86 13.78 -0.10
N LEU A 428 -33.88 13.21 -0.80
CA LEU A 428 -33.10 12.07 -0.32
C LEU A 428 -32.25 12.49 0.90
N GLU A 429 -32.42 11.81 2.03
CA GLU A 429 -31.66 12.10 3.26
C GLU A 429 -30.88 10.86 3.71
N PHE A 430 -29.56 11.01 3.97
CA PHE A 430 -28.69 9.93 4.42
C PHE A 430 -27.40 10.41 5.07
N GLU A 431 -26.70 9.47 5.70
CA GLU A 431 -25.38 9.68 6.30
C GLU A 431 -24.28 9.04 5.43
N LEU A 432 -23.16 9.76 5.26
CA LEU A 432 -21.90 9.28 4.69
C LEU A 432 -20.90 9.07 5.81
N LEU A 433 -20.54 7.81 6.06
CA LEU A 433 -19.58 7.40 7.08
C LEU A 433 -18.16 7.27 6.49
N TYR A 434 -17.14 7.77 7.22
CA TYR A 434 -15.73 7.57 6.85
C TYR A 434 -14.85 7.38 8.10
N ASN A 435 -13.68 6.74 7.95
CA ASN A 435 -12.69 6.69 9.03
C ASN A 435 -11.94 8.01 9.15
N THR A 436 -11.59 8.41 10.37
CA THR A 436 -10.92 9.68 10.65
C THR A 436 -9.58 9.80 9.90
N ASP A 437 -9.55 10.69 8.93
CA ASP A 437 -8.40 11.06 8.10
C ASP A 437 -8.72 12.36 7.36
N GLU A 438 -7.74 13.27 7.22
CA GLU A 438 -7.95 14.58 6.59
C GLU A 438 -8.29 14.48 5.09
N SER A 439 -7.74 13.50 4.38
CA SER A 439 -8.02 13.30 2.95
C SER A 439 -9.43 12.74 2.77
N HIS A 440 -9.85 11.79 3.62
CA HIS A 440 -11.21 11.23 3.59
C HIS A 440 -12.25 12.28 3.94
N LYS A 441 -11.95 13.15 4.92
CA LYS A 441 -12.80 14.29 5.28
C LYS A 441 -12.97 15.25 4.10
N ALA A 442 -11.89 15.62 3.44
CA ALA A 442 -11.95 16.51 2.26
C ALA A 442 -12.80 15.91 1.14
N LEU A 443 -12.64 14.61 0.87
CA LEU A 443 -13.45 13.88 -0.11
C LEU A 443 -14.93 13.83 0.28
N ALA A 444 -15.24 13.47 1.53
CA ALA A 444 -16.60 13.41 2.03
C ALA A 444 -17.33 14.76 1.91
N ILE A 445 -16.65 15.88 2.24
CA ILE A 445 -17.20 17.24 2.08
C ILE A 445 -17.51 17.52 0.61
N VAL A 446 -16.58 17.27 -0.30
CA VAL A 446 -16.76 17.57 -1.73
C VAL A 446 -17.86 16.70 -2.34
N VAL A 447 -17.88 15.41 -2.05
CA VAL A 447 -18.88 14.49 -2.58
C VAL A 447 -20.27 14.81 -2.02
N SER A 448 -20.40 15.08 -0.74
CA SER A 448 -21.67 15.50 -0.13
C SER A 448 -22.19 16.81 -0.74
N GLN A 449 -21.30 17.75 -1.05
CA GLN A 449 -21.67 19.00 -1.72
C GLN A 449 -22.16 18.75 -3.17
N MET A 450 -21.51 17.84 -3.92
CA MET A 450 -21.95 17.44 -5.25
C MET A 450 -23.36 16.84 -5.22
N TRP A 451 -23.64 15.94 -4.28
CA TRP A 451 -24.98 15.35 -4.13
C TRP A 451 -26.02 16.39 -3.72
N LYS A 452 -25.67 17.33 -2.86
CA LYS A 452 -26.56 18.42 -2.48
C LYS A 452 -26.89 19.35 -3.66
N GLU A 453 -25.88 19.79 -4.40
CA GLU A 453 -26.07 20.77 -5.50
C GLU A 453 -26.77 20.18 -6.70
N LYS A 454 -26.48 18.91 -7.03
CA LYS A 454 -26.95 18.27 -8.25
C LYS A 454 -28.27 17.52 -8.08
N LEU A 455 -28.51 16.96 -6.89
CA LEU A 455 -29.63 16.07 -6.57
C LEU A 455 -30.58 16.64 -5.49
N GLY A 456 -30.24 17.75 -4.85
CA GLY A 456 -31.01 18.26 -3.70
C GLY A 456 -30.89 17.38 -2.44
N ALA A 457 -29.97 16.42 -2.40
CA ALA A 457 -29.84 15.49 -1.29
C ALA A 457 -29.37 16.20 0.01
N LYS A 458 -29.84 15.71 1.15
CA LYS A 458 -29.41 16.14 2.47
C LYS A 458 -28.46 15.10 3.06
N VAL A 459 -27.17 15.38 3.02
CA VAL A 459 -26.13 14.47 3.42
C VAL A 459 -25.52 14.93 4.74
N THR A 460 -25.56 14.07 5.75
CA THR A 460 -24.78 14.20 6.98
C THR A 460 -23.48 13.44 6.81
N ILE A 461 -22.35 14.04 7.17
CA ILE A 461 -21.06 13.34 7.16
C ILE A 461 -20.62 13.07 8.59
N SER A 462 -20.20 11.82 8.86
CA SER A 462 -19.69 11.39 10.17
C SER A 462 -18.39 10.61 10.03
N ASN A 463 -17.57 10.65 11.07
CA ASN A 463 -16.32 9.92 11.09
C ASN A 463 -16.13 9.17 12.40
N LEU A 464 -15.47 8.02 12.30
CA LEU A 464 -15.10 7.16 13.42
C LEU A 464 -13.59 6.89 13.40
N GLU A 465 -13.03 6.60 14.57
CA GLU A 465 -11.68 6.04 14.66
C GLU A 465 -11.63 4.71 13.90
N TRP A 466 -10.44 4.36 13.36
CA TRP A 466 -10.29 3.25 12.41
C TRP A 466 -10.88 1.91 12.87
N LYS A 467 -10.58 1.48 14.10
CA LYS A 467 -11.09 0.19 14.61
C LYS A 467 -12.60 0.21 14.80
N THR A 468 -13.12 1.31 15.32
CA THR A 468 -14.58 1.52 15.48
C THR A 468 -15.27 1.57 14.12
N PHE A 469 -14.66 2.28 13.15
CA PHE A 469 -15.16 2.33 11.78
C PHE A 469 -15.27 0.94 11.15
N LEU A 470 -14.24 0.11 11.29
CA LEU A 470 -14.26 -1.26 10.77
C LEU A 470 -15.36 -2.09 11.42
N SER A 471 -15.49 -2.03 12.75
CA SER A 471 -16.53 -2.76 13.50
C SER A 471 -17.94 -2.34 13.08
N GLU A 472 -18.20 -1.02 12.94
CA GLU A 472 -19.51 -0.51 12.52
C GLU A 472 -19.81 -0.89 11.06
N LYS A 473 -18.78 -0.86 10.19
CA LYS A 473 -18.90 -1.27 8.80
C LYS A 473 -19.23 -2.76 8.67
N GLN A 474 -18.50 -3.64 9.37
CA GLN A 474 -18.75 -5.08 9.41
C GLN A 474 -20.12 -5.42 10.00
N ALA A 475 -20.57 -4.68 11.01
CA ALA A 475 -21.91 -4.82 11.57
C ALA A 475 -23.03 -4.29 10.66
N GLY A 476 -22.71 -3.71 9.50
CA GLY A 476 -23.67 -3.09 8.59
C GLY A 476 -24.34 -1.84 9.15
N ASN A 477 -23.72 -1.14 10.10
CA ASN A 477 -24.25 0.07 10.75
C ASN A 477 -23.94 1.34 9.95
N TYR A 478 -24.21 1.32 8.66
CA TYR A 478 -24.05 2.46 7.76
C TYR A 478 -25.05 2.39 6.59
N GLY A 479 -25.30 3.52 5.94
CA GLY A 479 -25.99 3.57 4.65
C GLY A 479 -25.00 3.61 3.49
N ILE A 480 -24.11 4.62 3.51
CA ILE A 480 -22.95 4.72 2.63
C ILE A 480 -21.70 4.84 3.50
N ALA A 481 -20.68 4.04 3.23
CA ALA A 481 -19.40 4.13 3.92
C ALA A 481 -18.23 4.30 2.94
N ARG A 482 -17.19 5.03 3.36
CA ARG A 482 -15.90 5.03 2.67
C ARG A 482 -15.39 3.59 2.57
N PHE A 483 -14.90 3.23 1.40
CA PHE A 483 -14.23 1.98 1.18
C PHE A 483 -13.02 2.18 0.26
N GLY A 484 -12.13 1.24 0.23
CA GLY A 484 -11.00 1.20 -0.68
C GLY A 484 -10.33 -0.14 -0.59
N TRP A 485 -9.85 -0.61 -1.71
CA TRP A 485 -9.15 -1.88 -1.80
C TRP A 485 -7.83 -1.72 -2.53
N LYS A 486 -6.79 -2.32 -1.98
CA LYS A 486 -5.51 -2.52 -2.65
C LYS A 486 -5.41 -4.00 -2.96
N GLY A 487 -5.19 -4.33 -4.22
CA GLY A 487 -5.06 -5.73 -4.64
C GLY A 487 -3.87 -6.41 -3.94
N ASP A 488 -4.12 -7.60 -3.40
CA ASP A 488 -3.12 -8.40 -2.70
C ASP A 488 -2.22 -9.15 -3.70
N TYR A 489 -2.73 -9.44 -4.89
CA TYR A 489 -2.02 -10.09 -5.99
C TYR A 489 -2.44 -9.47 -7.34
N ASN A 490 -1.63 -9.68 -8.39
CA ASN A 490 -1.81 -8.98 -9.68
C ASN A 490 -2.75 -9.74 -10.62
N GLU A 491 -4.01 -9.90 -10.19
CA GLU A 491 -5.06 -10.58 -10.95
C GLU A 491 -6.42 -9.99 -10.57
N ALA A 492 -7.42 -9.98 -11.48
CA ALA A 492 -8.68 -9.27 -11.31
C ALA A 492 -9.55 -9.79 -10.16
N SER A 493 -9.45 -11.07 -9.82
CA SER A 493 -10.24 -11.66 -8.75
C SER A 493 -9.98 -11.00 -7.39
N THR A 494 -8.79 -10.44 -7.14
CA THR A 494 -8.49 -9.71 -5.88
C THR A 494 -9.44 -8.54 -5.62
N PHE A 495 -10.04 -7.98 -6.69
CA PHE A 495 -11.06 -6.93 -6.62
C PHE A 495 -12.47 -7.50 -6.66
N LEU A 496 -12.72 -8.42 -7.59
CA LEU A 496 -14.06 -8.90 -7.86
C LEU A 496 -14.60 -9.80 -6.74
N THR A 497 -13.76 -10.63 -6.13
CA THR A 497 -14.21 -11.49 -5.01
C THR A 497 -14.62 -10.72 -3.74
N LEU A 498 -14.31 -9.43 -3.65
CA LEU A 498 -14.79 -8.58 -2.56
C LEU A 498 -16.31 -8.55 -2.42
N LEU A 499 -17.03 -8.72 -3.54
CA LEU A 499 -18.48 -8.54 -3.63
C LEU A 499 -19.23 -9.86 -3.84
N THR A 500 -18.56 -11.00 -3.74
CA THR A 500 -19.24 -12.30 -3.70
C THR A 500 -20.10 -12.40 -2.43
N ARG A 501 -21.18 -13.20 -2.50
CA ARG A 501 -22.12 -13.39 -1.39
C ARG A 501 -21.43 -13.77 -0.08
N ASP A 502 -20.44 -14.67 -0.15
CA ASP A 502 -19.77 -15.24 1.01
C ASP A 502 -18.50 -14.49 1.40
N SER A 503 -18.18 -13.36 0.73
CA SER A 503 -17.01 -12.56 1.05
C SER A 503 -17.16 -11.82 2.38
N GLY A 504 -16.22 -12.01 3.29
CA GLY A 504 -16.13 -11.26 4.54
C GLY A 504 -15.90 -9.75 4.36
N ASN A 505 -15.65 -9.28 3.13
CA ASN A 505 -15.50 -7.87 2.79
C ASN A 505 -16.78 -7.24 2.19
N ASN A 506 -17.81 -8.07 1.93
CA ASN A 506 -19.08 -7.63 1.38
C ASN A 506 -20.04 -7.14 2.48
N ASP A 507 -19.59 -6.20 3.29
CA ASP A 507 -20.38 -5.68 4.43
C ASP A 507 -21.69 -4.99 4.00
N GLY A 508 -21.79 -4.60 2.72
CA GLY A 508 -22.99 -4.01 2.13
C GLY A 508 -24.11 -5.02 1.84
N GLY A 509 -23.78 -6.32 1.88
CA GLY A 509 -24.74 -7.42 1.70
C GLY A 509 -25.32 -7.53 0.30
N TRP A 510 -24.66 -6.99 -0.74
CA TRP A 510 -25.06 -7.18 -2.13
C TRP A 510 -24.83 -8.62 -2.56
N SER A 511 -25.70 -9.15 -3.41
CA SER A 511 -25.61 -10.53 -3.88
C SER A 511 -26.24 -10.66 -5.28
N ASN A 512 -25.54 -11.38 -6.15
CA ASN A 512 -25.99 -11.72 -7.49
C ASN A 512 -25.48 -13.12 -7.87
N GLU A 513 -26.38 -14.07 -8.08
CA GLU A 513 -26.02 -15.47 -8.36
C GLU A 513 -25.20 -15.62 -9.65
N THR A 514 -25.52 -14.81 -10.70
CA THR A 514 -24.75 -14.84 -11.95
C THR A 514 -23.34 -14.33 -11.75
N TYR A 515 -23.17 -13.30 -10.92
CA TYR A 515 -21.86 -12.75 -10.56
C TYR A 515 -21.00 -13.80 -9.83
N ASP A 516 -21.57 -14.43 -8.80
CA ASP A 516 -20.88 -15.45 -8.02
C ASP A 516 -20.47 -16.63 -8.92
N GLN A 517 -21.39 -17.08 -9.81
CA GLN A 517 -21.10 -18.17 -10.75
C GLN A 517 -19.99 -17.82 -11.75
N LEU A 518 -19.98 -16.59 -12.29
CA LEU A 518 -18.91 -16.13 -13.18
C LEU A 518 -17.53 -16.21 -12.51
N LEU A 519 -17.42 -15.85 -11.24
CA LEU A 519 -16.15 -15.90 -10.52
C LEU A 519 -15.73 -17.34 -10.18
N LEU A 520 -16.69 -18.24 -9.93
CA LEU A 520 -16.40 -19.67 -9.78
C LEU A 520 -15.91 -20.27 -11.11
N ASP A 521 -16.57 -19.95 -12.23
CA ASP A 521 -16.17 -20.45 -13.56
C ASP A 521 -14.78 -19.91 -13.95
N ALA A 522 -14.46 -18.66 -13.61
CA ALA A 522 -13.15 -18.05 -13.85
C ALA A 522 -12.01 -18.84 -13.20
N ARG A 523 -12.20 -19.32 -11.97
CA ARG A 523 -11.17 -20.07 -11.21
C ARG A 523 -10.69 -21.32 -11.94
N SER A 524 -11.58 -22.01 -12.67
CA SER A 524 -11.27 -23.25 -13.38
C SER A 524 -10.93 -23.06 -14.86
N SER A 525 -11.00 -21.84 -15.38
CA SER A 525 -10.76 -21.51 -16.78
C SER A 525 -9.27 -21.26 -17.07
N ASP A 526 -8.79 -21.75 -18.22
CA ASP A 526 -7.46 -21.39 -18.73
C ASP A 526 -7.38 -19.91 -19.17
N ASP A 527 -8.52 -19.28 -19.48
CA ASP A 527 -8.66 -17.84 -19.74
C ASP A 527 -9.80 -17.27 -18.87
N PRO A 528 -9.50 -16.76 -17.68
CA PRO A 528 -10.51 -16.22 -16.76
C PRO A 528 -11.07 -14.85 -17.20
N ASN A 529 -10.36 -14.15 -18.09
CA ASN A 529 -10.66 -12.77 -18.44
C ASN A 529 -12.08 -12.49 -18.96
N PRO A 530 -12.69 -13.31 -19.84
CA PRO A 530 -14.07 -13.10 -20.27
C PRO A 530 -15.09 -13.14 -19.12
N TYR A 531 -14.83 -13.94 -18.10
CA TYR A 531 -15.69 -14.03 -16.91
C TYR A 531 -15.56 -12.78 -16.05
N TYR A 532 -14.34 -12.28 -15.85
CA TYR A 532 -14.09 -11.06 -15.07
C TYR A 532 -14.70 -9.82 -15.73
N VAL A 533 -14.58 -9.70 -17.05
CA VAL A 533 -15.24 -8.62 -17.79
C VAL A 533 -16.76 -8.64 -17.58
N ARG A 534 -17.37 -9.81 -17.68
CA ARG A 534 -18.80 -9.98 -17.44
C ARG A 534 -19.21 -9.68 -15.99
N ALA A 535 -18.40 -10.09 -15.02
CA ALA A 535 -18.63 -9.76 -13.62
C ALA A 535 -18.57 -8.24 -13.38
N GLU A 536 -17.59 -7.55 -13.95
CA GLU A 536 -17.48 -6.09 -13.89
C GLU A 536 -18.69 -5.39 -14.53
N GLU A 537 -19.22 -5.92 -15.67
CA GLU A 537 -20.43 -5.41 -16.33
C GLU A 537 -21.67 -5.47 -15.43
N ILE A 538 -21.81 -6.50 -14.60
CA ILE A 538 -22.90 -6.59 -13.60
C ILE A 538 -22.76 -5.47 -12.55
N LEU A 539 -21.55 -5.19 -12.08
CA LEU A 539 -21.32 -4.11 -11.13
C LEU A 539 -21.69 -2.73 -11.70
N TRP A 540 -21.51 -2.51 -13.01
CA TRP A 540 -21.90 -1.26 -13.67
C TRP A 540 -23.41 -1.08 -13.78
N GLN A 541 -24.18 -2.15 -13.69
CA GLN A 541 -25.64 -2.14 -13.79
C GLN A 541 -26.31 -2.06 -12.43
N GLU A 542 -25.70 -2.66 -11.41
CA GLU A 542 -26.31 -2.79 -10.09
C GLU A 542 -25.72 -1.83 -9.03
N PHE A 543 -24.57 -1.22 -9.30
CA PHE A 543 -23.95 -0.20 -8.46
C PHE A 543 -23.84 -0.57 -6.97
N PRO A 544 -23.28 -1.72 -6.57
CA PRO A 544 -23.11 -2.05 -5.16
C PRO A 544 -22.05 -1.15 -4.49
N VAL A 545 -21.14 -0.62 -5.27
CA VAL A 545 -20.09 0.33 -4.88
C VAL A 545 -20.00 1.50 -5.86
N VAL A 546 -19.44 2.60 -5.41
CA VAL A 546 -19.16 3.80 -6.22
C VAL A 546 -17.65 3.97 -6.36
N PRO A 547 -17.01 3.45 -7.41
CA PRO A 547 -15.61 3.75 -7.68
C PRO A 547 -15.43 5.26 -7.93
N VAL A 548 -14.40 5.84 -7.31
CA VAL A 548 -14.12 7.29 -7.39
C VAL A 548 -12.83 7.56 -8.14
N TYR A 549 -11.74 6.94 -7.73
CA TYR A 549 -10.45 7.02 -8.44
C TYR A 549 -9.58 5.79 -8.19
N PHE A 550 -8.71 5.50 -9.15
CA PHE A 550 -7.61 4.57 -8.98
C PHE A 550 -6.43 5.28 -8.34
N ASN A 551 -5.86 4.65 -7.31
CA ASN A 551 -4.79 5.24 -6.54
C ASN A 551 -3.47 5.36 -7.32
N THR A 552 -2.63 6.25 -6.84
CA THR A 552 -1.27 6.47 -7.32
C THR A 552 -0.34 6.55 -6.11
N THR A 553 0.74 5.79 -6.12
CA THR A 553 1.83 5.98 -5.17
C THR A 553 2.65 7.18 -5.59
N VAL A 554 2.92 8.08 -4.65
CA VAL A 554 3.70 9.29 -4.90
C VAL A 554 4.92 9.29 -3.99
N ALA A 555 6.11 9.43 -4.58
CA ALA A 555 7.37 9.52 -3.85
C ALA A 555 8.30 10.55 -4.50
N LEU A 556 9.24 11.08 -3.74
CA LEU A 556 10.41 11.74 -4.27
C LEU A 556 11.55 10.74 -4.32
N VAL A 557 12.19 10.64 -5.47
CA VAL A 557 13.33 9.74 -5.71
C VAL A 557 14.48 10.56 -6.24
N SER A 558 15.64 10.44 -5.59
CA SER A 558 16.85 11.16 -6.00
C SER A 558 17.23 10.79 -7.45
N PRO A 559 17.63 11.75 -8.29
CA PRO A 559 18.05 11.49 -9.66
C PRO A 559 19.31 10.61 -9.74
N PHE A 560 20.06 10.50 -8.66
CA PHE A 560 21.23 9.61 -8.53
C PHE A 560 20.84 8.17 -8.14
N LEU A 561 19.65 7.96 -7.58
CA LEU A 561 19.13 6.62 -7.29
C LEU A 561 18.51 6.04 -8.55
N LYS A 562 19.06 4.94 -9.05
CA LYS A 562 18.60 4.22 -10.24
C LYS A 562 17.95 2.90 -9.85
N GLY A 563 17.17 2.31 -10.76
CA GLY A 563 16.52 1.03 -10.55
C GLY A 563 15.20 1.10 -9.75
N TYR A 564 14.73 2.30 -9.42
CA TYR A 564 13.40 2.44 -8.80
C TYR A 564 12.30 1.98 -9.80
N PRO A 565 11.35 1.12 -9.38
CA PRO A 565 10.37 0.53 -10.29
C PRO A 565 9.19 1.48 -10.58
N GLU A 566 9.38 2.45 -11.46
CA GLU A 566 8.38 3.50 -11.82
C GLU A 566 7.12 2.95 -12.50
N LYS A 567 7.09 1.66 -12.86
CA LYS A 567 5.97 1.02 -13.57
C LYS A 567 5.34 -0.13 -12.80
N ASN A 568 5.72 -0.34 -11.54
CA ASN A 568 5.20 -1.44 -10.73
C ASN A 568 3.94 -1.03 -9.95
N PRO A 569 2.74 -1.45 -10.38
CA PRO A 569 1.49 -1.07 -9.72
C PRO A 569 1.28 -1.76 -8.36
N ARG A 570 2.03 -2.84 -8.05
CA ARG A 570 2.04 -3.47 -6.72
C ARG A 570 2.76 -2.60 -5.68
N ASN A 571 3.61 -1.64 -6.14
CA ASN A 571 4.46 -0.80 -5.31
C ASN A 571 5.37 -1.62 -4.37
N ILE A 572 5.89 -2.74 -4.86
CA ILE A 572 6.92 -3.53 -4.16
C ILE A 572 8.28 -3.07 -4.68
N VAL A 573 9.09 -2.54 -3.78
CA VAL A 573 10.40 -1.92 -4.11
C VAL A 573 11.49 -2.70 -3.40
N TYR A 574 12.27 -3.45 -4.17
CA TYR A 574 13.43 -4.19 -3.67
C TYR A 574 14.69 -3.32 -3.73
N SER A 575 15.35 -3.12 -2.61
CA SER A 575 16.58 -2.31 -2.54
C SER A 575 17.74 -2.94 -3.32
N LYS A 576 17.73 -4.26 -3.52
CA LYS A 576 18.72 -5.01 -4.30
C LYS A 576 18.75 -4.65 -5.79
N ASP A 577 17.62 -4.19 -6.33
CA ASP A 577 17.48 -3.82 -7.74
C ASP A 577 17.91 -2.36 -8.01
N MET A 578 18.30 -1.62 -6.96
CA MET A 578 18.69 -0.21 -7.04
C MET A 578 20.21 -0.02 -6.89
N TYR A 579 20.68 1.14 -7.32
CA TYR A 579 22.08 1.59 -7.15
C TYR A 579 22.18 3.11 -7.19
N ILE A 580 23.27 3.65 -6.63
CA ILE A 580 23.52 5.09 -6.58
C ILE A 580 24.65 5.41 -7.56
N THR A 581 24.37 6.31 -8.53
CA THR A 581 25.37 6.77 -9.50
C THR A 581 26.28 7.85 -8.89
N ALA A 582 27.53 7.92 -9.36
CA ALA A 582 28.36 9.10 -9.18
C ALA A 582 27.75 10.27 -9.97
N ASP A 583 28.11 11.50 -9.57
CA ASP A 583 27.71 12.74 -10.25
C ASP A 583 28.08 12.75 -11.74
#